data_d1d38c13cdd7e38f09f86d4a5f36599e
#
_entry.id   d1d38c13cdd7e38f09f86d4a5f36599e
#
_cell.length_a   1.000
_cell.length_b   1.000
_cell.length_c   1.000
_cell.angle_alpha   90.00
_cell.angle_beta   90.00
_cell.angle_gamma   90.00
#
_symmetry.space_group_name_H-M   'P 1'
#
loop_
_entity.id
_entity.type
_entity.pdbx_description
1 polymer ?
#
loop_
_entity_poly.entity_id
_entity_poly.type
_entity_poly.pdbx_seq_one_letter_code
_entity_poly.pdbx_strand_id
1 'polypeptide(L)'
;VLHTTEGHIKYGQPWYINEKKEQRQDQSADDKQTTNGAGSSKQTPNGSKSQEQEQKPEYTAEQRALLQSLRHEAEYIQSLKCNDGKGRSPAYSANATAEIDEADQFTPDNWVPRTDHLIRLTGKHPLNGEPRLTELLDAGLVTPNFLHYVRNHGPVPHLLWENHRLEISAGKSLTLFVDDLVDRFRSVNIPVLLACDGNRRKEVNMVKRSKGFNWGAAGVGCAYWKGVLLRDVLLAAEVENLVKESAGARLWVNFQGSEELSEGKYETCLPLDYVMDPLNDVLLAYEMNDCPLPPDHGYPLRLVVPGFVGGRWVKWLQSIWVTDRENDSHYHIYDNRVVPSFVQDRESEAGDIMYHHPSTACMEQMLNSVIARPAQGEKLSLSELKGEKDYRIRGYAYNGGGNEIQRVEISLDGGQSWLYCIREVSTHDLSGLHPLTRPVPRGSHTTQQEILDMAALARRRARHSAAAG
;
A
#
# COMPACT_ATOMS: atom_id res chain seq x y z
N VAL A 1 18.07 19.18 4.39
CA VAL A 1 19.33 19.09 5.17
C VAL A 1 19.34 17.72 5.84
N LEU A 2 20.11 16.78 5.31
CA LEU A 2 20.33 15.49 5.96
C LEU A 2 21.47 15.66 6.96
N HIS A 3 21.15 15.95 8.21
CA HIS A 3 22.08 15.71 9.31
C HIS A 3 22.05 14.22 9.63
N THR A 4 23.03 13.48 9.10
CA THR A 4 23.34 12.13 9.59
C THR A 4 24.10 12.28 10.91
N THR A 5 23.41 12.32 12.02
CA THR A 5 24.04 12.16 13.33
C THR A 5 24.24 10.66 13.58
N GLU A 6 25.35 10.29 14.24
CA GLU A 6 25.68 8.89 14.59
C GLU A 6 24.56 8.13 15.33
N GLY A 7 23.59 8.87 15.91
CA GLY A 7 22.38 8.30 16.53
C GLY A 7 21.42 7.62 15.55
N HIS A 8 21.47 7.92 14.26
CA HIS A 8 20.63 7.31 13.23
C HIS A 8 20.98 5.85 12.95
N ILE A 9 22.22 5.48 13.18
CA ILE A 9 22.73 4.13 12.92
C ILE A 9 22.16 3.11 13.89
N LYS A 10 21.62 3.53 15.05
CA LYS A 10 21.16 2.62 16.13
C LYS A 10 19.68 2.23 16.08
N TYR A 11 18.85 2.85 15.29
CA TYR A 11 17.40 2.61 15.32
C TYR A 11 16.81 2.39 13.92
N GLY A 12 16.35 1.17 13.68
CA GLY A 12 15.62 0.79 12.47
C GLY A 12 16.50 0.20 11.38
N GLN A 13 17.02 -0.98 11.60
CA GLN A 13 18.16 -1.53 10.90
C GLN A 13 17.79 -2.71 10.01
N PRO A 14 17.85 -2.60 8.69
CA PRO A 14 17.77 -3.76 7.79
C PRO A 14 18.89 -4.78 8.04
N TRP A 15 20.07 -4.34 8.55
CA TRP A 15 21.21 -5.22 8.83
C TRP A 15 20.99 -6.17 10.03
N TYR A 16 20.08 -5.86 10.94
CA TYR A 16 19.77 -6.75 12.07
C TYR A 16 19.08 -8.04 11.61
N ILE A 17 18.38 -8.00 10.47
CA ILE A 17 17.74 -9.18 9.88
C ILE A 17 18.78 -10.04 9.14
N ASN A 18 19.81 -9.42 8.54
CA ASN A 18 20.86 -10.13 7.82
C ASN A 18 21.82 -10.87 8.77
N GLU A 19 22.16 -10.31 9.94
CA GLU A 19 23.00 -11.00 10.93
C GLU A 19 22.35 -12.31 11.43
N LYS A 20 21.04 -12.34 11.63
CA LYS A 20 20.35 -13.57 12.02
C LYS A 20 20.32 -14.62 10.91
N LYS A 21 20.24 -14.22 9.65
CA LYS A 21 20.31 -15.15 8.50
C LYS A 21 21.72 -15.71 8.32
N GLU A 22 22.76 -14.89 8.48
CA GLU A 22 24.15 -15.34 8.43
C GLU A 22 24.51 -16.28 9.57
N GLN A 23 24.07 -16.01 10.80
CA GLN A 23 24.27 -16.92 11.93
C GLN A 23 23.54 -18.26 11.78
N ARG A 24 22.37 -18.29 11.10
CA ARG A 24 21.70 -19.57 10.79
C ARG A 24 22.37 -20.36 9.68
N GLN A 25 23.01 -19.71 8.71
CA GLN A 25 23.78 -20.38 7.67
C GLN A 25 25.10 -20.98 8.22
N ASP A 26 25.77 -20.28 9.12
CA ASP A 26 26.99 -20.81 9.77
C ASP A 26 26.70 -21.99 10.71
N GLN A 27 25.58 -22.00 11.43
CA GLN A 27 25.19 -23.15 12.27
C GLN A 27 24.80 -24.38 11.46
N SER A 28 24.28 -24.20 10.22
CA SER A 28 23.96 -25.34 9.35
C SER A 28 25.19 -25.95 8.64
N ALA A 29 26.32 -25.25 8.60
CA ALA A 29 27.54 -25.72 7.99
C ALA A 29 28.41 -26.55 8.98
N ASP A 30 28.33 -26.29 10.29
CA ASP A 30 29.13 -26.98 11.31
C ASP A 30 28.57 -28.39 11.68
N ASP A 31 27.28 -28.65 11.47
CA ASP A 31 26.69 -29.96 11.78
C ASP A 31 26.96 -31.04 10.68
N LYS A 32 27.68 -30.72 9.61
CA LYS A 32 28.00 -31.70 8.53
C LYS A 32 29.42 -32.28 8.55
N GLN A 33 30.22 -31.99 9.54
CA GLN A 33 31.64 -32.39 9.54
C GLN A 33 32.09 -33.38 10.60
N THR A 34 31.21 -34.13 11.23
CA THR A 34 31.64 -35.22 12.16
C THR A 34 30.81 -36.48 11.96
N THR A 35 31.06 -37.25 10.92
CA THR A 35 30.95 -38.70 10.94
C THR A 35 31.68 -39.31 9.73
N ASN A 36 32.96 -39.59 9.88
CA ASN A 36 33.65 -40.60 9.11
C ASN A 36 34.69 -41.29 10.04
N GLY A 37 34.51 -42.56 10.22
CA GLY A 37 35.55 -43.39 10.88
C GLY A 37 35.10 -44.76 11.31
N ALA A 38 35.19 -45.71 10.37
CA ALA A 38 35.69 -47.09 10.54
C ALA A 38 34.96 -48.13 11.43
N GLY A 39 34.37 -49.10 10.84
CA GLY A 39 35.02 -50.44 10.80
C GLY A 39 34.31 -51.55 11.57
N SER A 40 33.86 -52.56 10.85
CA SER A 40 33.98 -54.01 11.14
C SER A 40 32.86 -54.79 11.85
N SER A 41 32.25 -55.62 11.04
CA SER A 41 31.95 -57.07 11.21
C SER A 41 30.84 -57.59 12.12
N LYS A 42 29.90 -58.30 11.43
CA LYS A 42 29.29 -59.60 11.72
C LYS A 42 28.35 -59.79 12.93
N GLN A 43 27.10 -60.00 12.67
CA GLN A 43 26.35 -61.29 12.77
C GLN A 43 24.85 -61.03 12.94
N THR A 44 24.07 -61.68 12.10
CA THR A 44 22.61 -61.90 12.27
C THR A 44 22.38 -62.88 13.43
N PRO A 45 21.27 -62.74 14.17
CA PRO A 45 20.21 -63.72 13.95
C PRO A 45 18.77 -63.13 14.00
N ASN A 46 17.89 -63.86 13.33
CA ASN A 46 16.44 -63.84 13.33
C ASN A 46 15.77 -63.39 14.63
N GLY A 47 14.79 -62.53 14.55
CA GLY A 47 13.84 -62.25 15.63
C GLY A 47 12.71 -61.35 15.17
N SER A 48 11.58 -61.95 14.97
CA SER A 48 10.18 -61.41 15.01
C SER A 48 9.97 -59.92 14.78
N LYS A 49 9.36 -59.58 13.64
CA LYS A 49 8.74 -58.30 13.37
C LYS A 49 7.58 -58.08 14.35
N SER A 50 7.83 -57.30 15.40
CA SER A 50 6.75 -56.56 16.06
C SER A 50 6.37 -55.38 15.15
N GLN A 51 5.14 -55.37 14.67
CA GLN A 51 4.55 -54.21 14.06
C GLN A 51 4.41 -53.14 15.14
N GLU A 52 5.33 -52.19 15.20
CA GLU A 52 5.08 -50.93 15.87
C GLU A 52 3.94 -50.22 15.12
N GLN A 53 2.75 -50.25 15.67
CA GLN A 53 1.66 -49.38 15.30
C GLN A 53 2.15 -47.95 15.62
N GLU A 54 2.45 -47.17 14.59
CA GLU A 54 2.58 -45.73 14.71
C GLU A 54 1.30 -45.18 15.34
N GLN A 55 1.36 -44.83 16.62
CA GLN A 55 0.29 -44.12 17.31
C GLN A 55 0.18 -42.73 16.66
N LYS A 56 -0.88 -42.52 15.89
CA LYS A 56 -1.19 -41.18 15.38
C LYS A 56 -1.31 -40.23 16.56
N PRO A 57 -0.68 -39.05 16.51
CA PRO A 57 -0.74 -38.10 17.60
C PRO A 57 -2.20 -37.73 17.92
N GLU A 58 -2.56 -37.81 19.18
CA GLU A 58 -3.91 -37.51 19.64
C GLU A 58 -4.01 -36.00 19.90
N TYR A 59 -4.64 -35.30 18.96
CA TYR A 59 -4.81 -33.84 19.04
C TYR A 59 -5.98 -33.46 19.94
N THR A 60 -5.86 -32.37 20.70
CA THR A 60 -6.97 -31.78 21.46
C THR A 60 -8.08 -31.27 20.49
N ALA A 61 -9.27 -30.99 21.00
CA ALA A 61 -10.35 -30.44 20.19
C ALA A 61 -9.96 -29.11 19.54
N GLU A 62 -9.25 -28.25 20.25
CA GLU A 62 -8.75 -26.96 19.76
C GLU A 62 -7.68 -27.14 18.68
N GLN A 63 -6.74 -28.08 18.88
CA GLN A 63 -5.73 -28.40 17.87
C GLN A 63 -6.35 -28.98 16.60
N ARG A 64 -7.43 -29.80 16.72
CA ARG A 64 -8.16 -30.31 15.55
C ARG A 64 -8.88 -29.21 14.79
N ALA A 65 -9.51 -28.26 15.49
CA ALA A 65 -10.16 -27.11 14.89
C ALA A 65 -9.13 -26.23 14.14
N LEU A 66 -7.97 -26.00 14.77
CA LEU A 66 -6.87 -25.25 14.14
C LEU A 66 -6.36 -25.97 12.88
N LEU A 67 -6.10 -27.27 12.95
CA LEU A 67 -5.63 -28.07 11.81
C LEU A 67 -6.67 -28.10 10.68
N GLN A 68 -7.96 -28.08 10.99
CA GLN A 68 -9.02 -28.02 10.00
C GLN A 68 -9.07 -26.65 9.33
N SER A 69 -8.92 -25.57 10.09
CA SER A 69 -8.82 -24.20 9.57
C SER A 69 -7.62 -24.08 8.64
N LEU A 70 -6.42 -24.48 9.10
CA LEU A 70 -5.20 -24.44 8.30
C LEU A 70 -5.29 -25.26 7.00
N ARG A 71 -6.00 -26.40 7.01
CA ARG A 71 -6.26 -27.16 5.78
C ARG A 71 -7.12 -26.39 4.81
N HIS A 72 -8.21 -25.82 5.30
CA HIS A 72 -9.13 -25.07 4.46
C HIS A 72 -8.43 -23.86 3.82
N GLU A 73 -7.59 -23.20 4.58
CA GLU A 73 -6.78 -22.08 4.11
C GLU A 73 -5.72 -22.51 3.10
N ALA A 74 -5.04 -23.63 3.32
CA ALA A 74 -4.07 -24.19 2.38
C ALA A 74 -4.74 -24.58 1.05
N GLU A 75 -5.93 -25.17 1.09
CA GLU A 75 -6.74 -25.50 -0.09
C GLU A 75 -7.15 -24.22 -0.85
N TYR A 76 -7.56 -23.18 -0.13
CA TYR A 76 -7.87 -21.88 -0.69
C TYR A 76 -6.64 -21.24 -1.37
N ILE A 77 -5.51 -21.18 -0.69
CA ILE A 77 -4.24 -20.66 -1.26
C ILE A 77 -3.85 -21.47 -2.51
N GLN A 78 -4.03 -22.78 -2.49
CA GLN A 78 -3.72 -23.62 -3.64
C GLN A 78 -4.67 -23.39 -4.81
N SER A 79 -5.94 -23.16 -4.55
CA SER A 79 -6.91 -22.78 -5.59
C SER A 79 -6.55 -21.47 -6.28
N LEU A 80 -6.02 -20.51 -5.52
CA LEU A 80 -5.56 -19.23 -6.05
C LEU A 80 -4.33 -19.39 -6.97
N LYS A 81 -3.41 -20.30 -6.65
CA LYS A 81 -2.22 -20.61 -7.46
C LYS A 81 -2.57 -21.28 -8.78
N CYS A 82 -3.65 -22.04 -8.84
CA CYS A 82 -4.07 -22.75 -10.06
C CYS A 82 -4.66 -21.83 -11.14
N ASN A 83 -4.96 -20.58 -10.81
CA ASN A 83 -5.62 -19.64 -11.72
C ASN A 83 -4.67 -18.77 -12.55
N ASP A 84 -3.34 -18.92 -12.48
CA ASP A 84 -2.30 -18.27 -13.31
C ASP A 84 -2.58 -16.80 -13.68
N GLY A 85 -3.21 -16.03 -12.78
CA GLY A 85 -3.60 -14.64 -13.06
C GLY A 85 -4.68 -14.49 -14.13
N LYS A 86 -5.26 -15.58 -14.60
CA LYS A 86 -6.43 -15.58 -15.49
C LYS A 86 -7.68 -15.77 -14.67
N GLY A 87 -8.36 -14.68 -14.38
CA GLY A 87 -9.61 -14.73 -13.65
C GLY A 87 -9.73 -13.65 -12.61
N ARG A 88 -10.71 -13.80 -11.74
CA ARG A 88 -11.13 -12.84 -10.72
C ARG A 88 -10.48 -13.07 -9.35
N SER A 89 -9.53 -13.99 -9.28
CA SER A 89 -8.77 -14.29 -8.06
C SER A 89 -7.81 -13.16 -7.73
N PRO A 90 -7.52 -12.92 -6.43
CA PRO A 90 -6.57 -11.89 -6.03
C PRO A 90 -5.21 -12.09 -6.68
N ALA A 91 -4.57 -11.01 -7.11
CA ALA A 91 -3.21 -11.07 -7.60
C ALA A 91 -2.23 -11.25 -6.44
N TYR A 92 -1.51 -12.36 -6.46
CA TYR A 92 -0.34 -12.51 -5.60
C TYR A 92 0.90 -12.06 -6.37
N SER A 93 1.81 -11.41 -5.66
CA SER A 93 3.10 -11.08 -6.25
C SER A 93 3.82 -12.35 -6.71
N ALA A 94 4.42 -12.32 -7.89
CA ALA A 94 5.31 -13.40 -8.36
C ALA A 94 6.48 -13.67 -7.39
N ASN A 95 6.81 -12.68 -6.55
CA ASN A 95 7.85 -12.77 -5.52
C ASN A 95 7.26 -13.07 -4.13
N ALA A 96 5.94 -13.31 -4.00
CA ALA A 96 5.38 -13.80 -2.76
C ALA A 96 5.95 -15.20 -2.49
N THR A 97 6.44 -15.41 -1.27
CA THR A 97 6.87 -16.73 -0.85
C THR A 97 5.68 -17.68 -0.83
N ALA A 98 5.89 -18.95 -1.15
CA ALA A 98 4.83 -19.96 -1.00
C ALA A 98 4.49 -20.22 0.48
N GLU A 99 5.34 -19.75 1.37
CA GLU A 99 5.22 -19.91 2.81
C GLU A 99 4.63 -18.64 3.42
N ILE A 100 3.75 -18.84 4.40
CA ILE A 100 3.20 -17.75 5.18
C ILE A 100 4.30 -17.20 6.10
N ASP A 101 4.43 -15.87 6.16
CA ASP A 101 5.37 -15.20 7.05
C ASP A 101 5.21 -15.70 8.50
N GLU A 102 6.33 -15.97 9.19
CA GLU A 102 6.33 -16.47 10.56
C GLU A 102 5.49 -15.59 11.51
N ALA A 103 5.50 -14.27 11.29
CA ALA A 103 4.71 -13.32 12.07
C ALA A 103 3.20 -13.44 11.84
N ASP A 104 2.77 -14.11 10.77
CA ASP A 104 1.36 -14.27 10.42
C ASP A 104 0.85 -15.70 10.61
N GLN A 105 1.71 -16.69 10.84
CA GLN A 105 1.33 -18.11 10.93
C GLN A 105 0.20 -18.41 11.93
N PHE A 106 0.15 -17.66 13.02
CA PHE A 106 -0.84 -17.84 14.09
C PHE A 106 -1.78 -16.62 14.22
N THR A 107 -2.02 -15.93 13.13
CA THR A 107 -2.89 -14.76 13.05
C THR A 107 -4.03 -15.00 12.05
N PRO A 108 -5.07 -14.17 12.03
CA PRO A 108 -6.11 -14.27 11.01
C PRO A 108 -5.61 -14.12 9.57
N ASP A 109 -4.40 -13.58 9.36
CA ASP A 109 -3.79 -13.38 8.04
C ASP A 109 -2.92 -14.57 7.58
N ASN A 110 -3.00 -15.72 8.24
CA ASN A 110 -2.21 -16.91 7.94
C ASN A 110 -2.48 -17.55 6.57
N TRP A 111 -3.36 -16.96 5.79
CA TRP A 111 -3.70 -17.33 4.42
C TRP A 111 -3.14 -16.37 3.36
N VAL A 112 -2.63 -15.19 3.77
CA VAL A 112 -2.12 -14.16 2.86
C VAL A 112 -0.63 -14.34 2.61
N PRO A 113 -0.20 -14.83 1.44
CA PRO A 113 1.22 -14.91 1.11
C PRO A 113 1.78 -13.50 0.90
N ARG A 114 2.85 -13.18 1.61
CA ARG A 114 3.49 -11.88 1.61
C ARG A 114 4.94 -11.97 1.14
N THR A 115 5.42 -10.88 0.59
CA THR A 115 6.79 -10.75 0.12
C THR A 115 7.74 -10.37 1.27
N ASP A 116 8.99 -10.81 1.19
CA ASP A 116 10.09 -10.41 2.08
C ASP A 116 10.77 -9.08 1.67
N HIS A 117 10.31 -8.48 0.55
CA HIS A 117 10.76 -7.15 0.14
C HIS A 117 10.19 -6.02 1.01
N LEU A 118 9.10 -6.27 1.73
CA LEU A 118 8.52 -5.29 2.66
C LEU A 118 9.12 -5.42 4.05
N ILE A 119 9.67 -4.33 4.55
CA ILE A 119 10.13 -4.23 5.94
C ILE A 119 8.90 -4.08 6.84
N ARG A 120 8.64 -5.08 7.67
CA ARG A 120 7.54 -5.06 8.64
C ARG A 120 7.87 -4.11 9.80
N LEU A 121 7.20 -2.95 9.86
CA LEU A 121 7.55 -1.84 10.78
C LEU A 121 7.30 -2.16 12.25
N THR A 122 6.30 -2.99 12.55
CA THR A 122 5.94 -3.37 13.92
C THR A 122 6.48 -4.75 14.32
N GLY A 123 7.02 -5.51 13.36
CA GLY A 123 7.46 -6.88 13.57
C GLY A 123 6.35 -7.89 13.87
N LYS A 124 5.07 -7.50 13.80
CA LYS A 124 3.92 -8.32 14.15
C LYS A 124 2.69 -8.01 13.27
N HIS A 125 1.65 -8.83 13.42
CA HIS A 125 0.31 -8.59 12.86
C HIS A 125 -0.37 -7.36 13.51
N PRO A 126 -1.18 -6.58 12.76
CA PRO A 126 -1.39 -6.64 11.31
C PRO A 126 -0.17 -6.13 10.50
N LEU A 127 -0.08 -6.51 9.23
CA LEU A 127 1.01 -6.06 8.37
C LEU A 127 0.96 -4.54 8.20
N ASN A 128 2.06 -3.91 8.59
CA ASN A 128 2.39 -2.53 8.27
C ASN A 128 3.83 -2.53 7.78
N GLY A 129 4.01 -2.35 6.48
CA GLY A 129 5.30 -2.54 5.85
C GLY A 129 5.55 -1.58 4.69
N GLU A 130 6.81 -1.26 4.52
CA GLU A 130 7.30 -0.45 3.41
C GLU A 130 8.51 -1.12 2.76
N PRO A 131 8.76 -0.95 1.44
CA PRO A 131 9.93 -1.52 0.79
C PRO A 131 11.21 -0.79 1.22
N ARG A 132 12.35 -1.36 0.87
CA ARG A 132 13.61 -0.61 0.94
C ARG A 132 13.55 0.55 -0.04
N LEU A 133 13.99 1.72 0.41
CA LEU A 133 13.93 2.95 -0.39
C LEU A 133 14.67 2.83 -1.73
N THR A 134 15.78 2.10 -1.75
CA THR A 134 16.55 1.81 -2.97
C THR A 134 15.80 0.92 -3.95
N GLU A 135 15.12 -0.11 -3.47
CA GLU A 135 14.31 -1.00 -4.30
C GLU A 135 13.11 -0.24 -4.89
N LEU A 136 12.47 0.61 -4.09
CA LEU A 136 11.37 1.46 -4.57
C LEU A 136 11.84 2.42 -5.67
N LEU A 137 13.00 3.08 -5.49
CA LEU A 137 13.57 3.97 -6.51
C LEU A 137 13.96 3.21 -7.79
N ASP A 138 14.58 2.04 -7.65
CA ASP A 138 15.07 1.24 -8.78
C ASP A 138 13.93 0.58 -9.56
N ALA A 139 12.75 0.40 -8.94
CA ALA A 139 11.54 -0.05 -9.62
C ALA A 139 10.99 0.98 -10.63
N GLY A 140 11.41 2.23 -10.54
CA GLY A 140 10.95 3.28 -11.45
C GLY A 140 9.64 3.94 -11.01
N LEU A 141 8.90 4.50 -11.96
CA LEU A 141 7.68 5.26 -11.68
C LEU A 141 6.54 4.35 -11.18
N VAL A 142 6.31 3.23 -11.86
CA VAL A 142 5.26 2.28 -11.48
C VAL A 142 5.82 1.31 -10.47
N THR A 143 5.27 1.37 -9.27
CA THR A 143 5.66 0.47 -8.18
C THR A 143 5.01 -0.89 -8.38
N PRO A 144 5.77 -1.98 -8.53
CA PRO A 144 5.21 -3.33 -8.57
C PRO A 144 4.39 -3.64 -7.32
N ASN A 145 3.35 -4.46 -7.46
CA ASN A 145 2.45 -4.79 -6.35
C ASN A 145 3.18 -5.30 -5.10
N PHE A 146 4.26 -6.08 -5.29
CA PHE A 146 5.06 -6.63 -4.19
C PHE A 146 5.97 -5.61 -3.49
N LEU A 147 6.22 -4.45 -4.08
CA LEU A 147 6.95 -3.33 -3.47
C LEU A 147 6.03 -2.22 -2.99
N HIS A 148 4.75 -2.28 -3.28
CA HIS A 148 3.82 -1.25 -2.83
C HIS A 148 3.60 -1.39 -1.31
N TYR A 149 3.76 -0.31 -0.56
CA TYR A 149 3.60 -0.33 0.89
C TYR A 149 2.23 -0.83 1.33
N VAL A 150 2.17 -1.46 2.49
CA VAL A 150 0.93 -1.96 3.08
C VAL A 150 0.68 -1.30 4.43
N ARG A 151 -0.55 -0.78 4.63
CA ARG A 151 -1.07 -0.29 5.91
C ARG A 151 -2.37 -1.00 6.23
N ASN A 152 -2.36 -1.89 7.19
CA ASN A 152 -3.55 -2.57 7.71
C ASN A 152 -3.82 -2.18 9.17
N HIS A 153 -5.09 -1.93 9.50
CA HIS A 153 -5.52 -1.63 10.87
C HIS A 153 -5.84 -2.90 11.65
N GLY A 154 -6.24 -3.95 10.97
CA GLY A 154 -6.58 -5.25 11.48
C GLY A 154 -6.36 -6.35 10.46
N PRO A 155 -7.03 -7.51 10.62
CA PRO A 155 -6.96 -8.63 9.70
C PRO A 155 -7.44 -8.28 8.29
N VAL A 156 -6.88 -8.96 7.30
CA VAL A 156 -7.37 -8.93 5.93
C VAL A 156 -8.65 -9.77 5.84
N PRO A 157 -9.79 -9.22 5.42
CA PRO A 157 -11.02 -10.00 5.33
C PRO A 157 -10.96 -11.01 4.17
N HIS A 158 -11.49 -12.21 4.40
CA HIS A 158 -11.65 -13.23 3.39
C HIS A 158 -12.84 -12.89 2.48
N LEU A 159 -12.56 -12.26 1.35
CA LEU A 159 -13.58 -11.87 0.38
C LEU A 159 -13.41 -12.63 -0.92
N LEU A 160 -14.52 -12.92 -1.59
CA LEU A 160 -14.57 -13.55 -2.90
C LEU A 160 -15.20 -12.57 -3.89
N TRP A 161 -14.64 -12.48 -5.08
CA TRP A 161 -15.14 -11.63 -6.16
C TRP A 161 -16.63 -11.86 -6.44
N GLU A 162 -17.02 -13.12 -6.54
CA GLU A 162 -18.35 -13.55 -6.91
C GLU A 162 -19.43 -13.24 -5.85
N ASN A 163 -19.00 -13.12 -4.58
CA ASN A 163 -19.91 -12.93 -3.46
C ASN A 163 -19.88 -11.51 -2.89
N HIS A 164 -18.86 -10.72 -3.27
CA HIS A 164 -18.72 -9.38 -2.75
C HIS A 164 -19.80 -8.45 -3.28
N ARG A 165 -20.47 -7.77 -2.35
CA ARG A 165 -21.57 -6.85 -2.66
C ARG A 165 -21.18 -5.46 -2.19
N LEU A 166 -21.35 -4.50 -3.08
CA LEU A 166 -21.27 -3.08 -2.77
C LEU A 166 -22.71 -2.56 -2.56
N GLU A 167 -23.00 -2.11 -1.35
CA GLU A 167 -24.27 -1.49 -1.01
C GLU A 167 -24.18 0.02 -1.15
N ILE A 168 -25.10 0.64 -1.89
CA ILE A 168 -25.10 2.08 -2.16
C ILE A 168 -26.46 2.65 -1.76
N SER A 169 -26.45 3.71 -0.97
CA SER A 169 -27.62 4.48 -0.56
C SER A 169 -27.42 5.96 -0.88
N ALA A 170 -27.95 6.41 -2.04
CA ALA A 170 -27.78 7.77 -2.54
C ALA A 170 -28.96 8.15 -3.43
N GLY A 171 -30.07 8.60 -2.87
CA GLY A 171 -31.32 8.85 -3.61
C GLY A 171 -32.09 7.55 -3.88
N LYS A 172 -31.43 6.53 -4.40
CA LYS A 172 -31.96 5.17 -4.55
C LYS A 172 -30.95 4.16 -3.99
N SER A 173 -31.45 3.13 -3.35
CA SER A 173 -30.62 2.01 -2.90
C SER A 173 -30.28 1.09 -4.07
N LEU A 174 -28.98 0.79 -4.22
CA LEU A 174 -28.46 -0.18 -5.17
C LEU A 174 -27.58 -1.19 -4.43
N THR A 175 -27.65 -2.44 -4.89
CA THR A 175 -26.66 -3.47 -4.53
C THR A 175 -26.01 -3.94 -5.81
N LEU A 176 -24.70 -3.82 -5.90
CA LEU A 176 -23.90 -4.18 -7.07
C LEU A 176 -22.87 -5.24 -6.70
N PHE A 177 -22.74 -6.26 -7.55
CA PHE A 177 -21.60 -7.15 -7.53
C PHE A 177 -20.42 -6.49 -8.27
N VAL A 178 -19.22 -7.01 -8.07
CA VAL A 178 -18.05 -6.48 -8.78
C VAL A 178 -18.20 -6.65 -10.29
N ASP A 179 -18.85 -7.73 -10.74
CA ASP A 179 -19.18 -7.94 -12.14
C ASP A 179 -20.14 -6.90 -12.70
N ASP A 180 -21.12 -6.46 -11.91
CA ASP A 180 -22.00 -5.36 -12.32
C ASP A 180 -21.20 -4.08 -12.58
N LEU A 181 -20.16 -3.81 -11.77
CA LEU A 181 -19.29 -2.66 -12.01
C LEU A 181 -18.53 -2.80 -13.33
N VAL A 182 -17.99 -3.99 -13.59
CA VAL A 182 -17.22 -4.27 -14.82
C VAL A 182 -18.11 -4.19 -16.07
N ASP A 183 -19.31 -4.75 -16.01
CA ASP A 183 -20.16 -4.94 -17.19
C ASP A 183 -21.04 -3.74 -17.49
N ARG A 184 -21.45 -2.95 -16.48
CA ARG A 184 -22.44 -1.86 -16.63
C ARG A 184 -21.85 -0.46 -16.70
N PHE A 185 -20.60 -0.28 -16.26
CA PHE A 185 -19.97 1.02 -16.19
C PHE A 185 -18.69 1.06 -17.03
N ARG A 186 -18.38 2.24 -17.55
CA ARG A 186 -17.14 2.45 -18.28
C ARG A 186 -15.94 2.37 -17.35
N SER A 187 -15.03 1.44 -17.60
CA SER A 187 -13.77 1.34 -16.86
C SER A 187 -12.77 2.40 -17.32
N VAL A 188 -11.98 2.88 -16.38
CA VAL A 188 -10.80 3.72 -16.61
C VAL A 188 -9.60 3.06 -15.93
N ASN A 189 -8.41 3.23 -16.51
CA ASN A 189 -7.15 2.74 -15.95
C ASN A 189 -6.18 3.90 -15.89
N ILE A 190 -5.85 4.37 -14.67
CA ILE A 190 -5.06 5.57 -14.47
C ILE A 190 -3.94 5.34 -13.47
N PRO A 191 -2.73 5.90 -13.71
CA PRO A 191 -1.66 5.86 -12.73
C PRO A 191 -1.96 6.86 -11.61
N VAL A 192 -1.97 6.39 -10.37
CA VAL A 192 -2.16 7.25 -9.20
C VAL A 192 -1.15 6.92 -8.12
N LEU A 193 -0.48 7.95 -7.62
CA LEU A 193 0.39 7.84 -6.46
C LEU A 193 -0.46 7.79 -5.19
N LEU A 194 -0.15 6.82 -4.34
CA LEU A 194 -0.72 6.63 -3.02
C LEU A 194 0.36 6.75 -1.97
N ALA A 195 0.20 7.65 -1.01
CA ALA A 195 1.10 7.79 0.14
C ALA A 195 0.34 7.61 1.45
N CYS A 196 0.96 6.91 2.40
CA CYS A 196 0.48 6.87 3.77
C CYS A 196 0.58 8.26 4.40
N ASP A 197 -0.42 8.67 5.16
CA ASP A 197 -0.38 9.90 5.95
C ASP A 197 0.82 9.92 6.93
N GLY A 198 1.17 8.76 7.46
CA GLY A 198 2.33 8.57 8.32
C GLY A 198 3.68 8.51 7.61
N ASN A 199 3.76 8.67 6.30
CA ASN A 199 5.04 8.61 5.57
C ASN A 199 6.04 9.61 6.18
N ARG A 200 7.26 9.16 6.49
CA ARG A 200 8.33 9.93 7.17
C ARG A 200 8.03 10.32 8.63
N ARG A 201 7.07 9.70 9.31
CA ARG A 201 6.84 9.95 10.75
C ARG A 201 8.09 9.68 11.60
N LYS A 202 8.94 8.74 11.18
CA LYS A 202 10.23 8.49 11.83
C LYS A 202 11.08 9.75 11.96
N GLU A 203 11.13 10.58 10.93
CA GLU A 203 11.88 11.83 10.93
C GLU A 203 11.21 12.91 11.78
N VAL A 204 9.87 13.02 11.71
CA VAL A 204 9.09 13.91 12.58
C VAL A 204 9.32 13.56 14.06
N ASN A 205 9.34 12.27 14.38
CA ASN A 205 9.52 11.78 15.76
C ASN A 205 10.93 12.04 16.31
N MET A 206 11.90 12.40 15.48
CA MET A 206 13.21 12.86 15.95
C MET A 206 13.16 14.28 16.52
N VAL A 207 12.23 15.09 16.01
CA VAL A 207 12.03 16.46 16.50
C VAL A 207 11.05 16.47 17.67
N LYS A 208 9.89 15.83 17.48
CA LYS A 208 8.86 15.69 18.51
C LYS A 208 8.10 14.39 18.30
N ARG A 209 8.02 13.57 19.35
CA ARG A 209 7.31 12.29 19.29
C ARG A 209 5.81 12.52 19.05
N SER A 210 5.27 11.87 18.02
CA SER A 210 3.86 11.78 17.70
C SER A 210 3.28 10.39 18.00
N LYS A 211 1.96 10.23 17.97
CA LYS A 211 1.30 8.92 18.05
C LYS A 211 1.49 8.14 16.74
N GLY A 212 1.49 6.82 16.82
CA GLY A 212 1.65 5.92 15.68
C GLY A 212 3.09 5.43 15.48
N PHE A 213 3.26 4.45 14.59
CA PHE A 213 4.57 3.84 14.36
C PHE A 213 5.40 4.60 13.33
N ASN A 214 6.69 4.30 13.34
CA ASN A 214 7.70 5.03 12.58
C ASN A 214 7.78 4.54 11.13
N TRP A 215 6.97 5.11 10.25
CA TRP A 215 7.18 5.01 8.83
C TRP A 215 8.50 5.67 8.44
N GLY A 216 9.28 5.01 7.56
CA GLY A 216 10.37 5.64 6.83
C GLY A 216 9.84 6.49 5.68
N ALA A 217 10.63 6.62 4.62
CA ALA A 217 10.26 7.42 3.46
C ALA A 217 9.59 6.61 2.33
N ALA A 218 9.49 5.28 2.48
CA ALA A 218 8.96 4.39 1.44
C ALA A 218 7.49 4.00 1.64
N GLY A 219 6.77 4.67 2.54
CA GLY A 219 5.32 4.55 2.69
C GLY A 219 4.56 5.23 1.55
N VAL A 220 5.00 5.01 0.31
CA VAL A 220 4.46 5.59 -0.92
C VAL A 220 4.64 4.61 -2.07
N GLY A 221 3.76 4.66 -3.06
CA GLY A 221 3.88 3.91 -4.31
C GLY A 221 2.99 4.50 -5.37
N CYS A 222 3.32 4.29 -6.64
CA CYS A 222 2.50 4.68 -7.78
C CYS A 222 2.10 3.42 -8.54
N ALA A 223 0.80 3.22 -8.75
CA ALA A 223 0.30 2.06 -9.48
C ALA A 223 -0.75 2.49 -10.50
N TYR A 224 -0.98 1.66 -11.50
CA TYR A 224 -2.16 1.77 -12.36
C TYR A 224 -3.35 1.18 -11.62
N TRP A 225 -4.40 1.99 -11.47
CA TRP A 225 -5.64 1.56 -10.85
C TRP A 225 -6.74 1.53 -11.88
N LYS A 226 -7.34 0.35 -12.08
CA LYS A 226 -8.45 0.17 -13.00
C LYS A 226 -9.74 -0.05 -12.25
N GLY A 227 -10.75 0.68 -12.65
CA GLY A 227 -12.06 0.64 -12.02
C GLY A 227 -13.05 1.53 -12.74
N VAL A 228 -14.13 1.88 -12.07
CA VAL A 228 -15.20 2.74 -12.57
C VAL A 228 -15.23 4.05 -11.79
N LEU A 229 -15.62 5.14 -12.44
CA LEU A 229 -15.77 6.42 -11.75
C LEU A 229 -16.90 6.33 -10.74
N LEU A 230 -16.64 6.69 -9.49
CA LEU A 230 -17.64 6.69 -8.42
C LEU A 230 -18.81 7.62 -8.77
N ARG A 231 -18.54 8.74 -9.43
CA ARG A 231 -19.57 9.65 -9.94
C ARG A 231 -20.62 8.93 -10.78
N ASP A 232 -20.21 8.08 -11.73
CA ASP A 232 -21.12 7.37 -12.62
C ASP A 232 -22.00 6.36 -11.86
N VAL A 233 -21.45 5.75 -10.83
CA VAL A 233 -22.20 4.84 -9.96
C VAL A 233 -23.19 5.58 -9.08
N LEU A 234 -22.83 6.76 -8.54
CA LEU A 234 -23.76 7.61 -7.78
C LEU A 234 -24.88 8.19 -8.66
N LEU A 235 -24.60 8.52 -9.91
CA LEU A 235 -25.63 8.93 -10.88
C LEU A 235 -26.62 7.78 -11.14
N ALA A 236 -26.14 6.55 -11.28
CA ALA A 236 -27.00 5.38 -11.42
C ALA A 236 -27.84 5.08 -10.13
N ALA A 237 -27.35 5.55 -8.98
CA ALA A 237 -28.08 5.55 -7.71
C ALA A 237 -28.99 6.78 -7.51
N GLU A 238 -29.22 7.57 -8.56
CA GLU A 238 -30.11 8.72 -8.56
C GLU A 238 -29.76 9.79 -7.51
N VAL A 239 -28.47 10.01 -7.26
CA VAL A 239 -27.98 10.99 -6.27
C VAL A 239 -28.52 12.41 -6.51
N GLU A 240 -28.85 12.74 -7.75
CA GLU A 240 -29.43 14.04 -8.12
C GLU A 240 -30.79 14.31 -7.44
N ASN A 241 -31.55 13.26 -7.13
CA ASN A 241 -32.80 13.40 -6.38
C ASN A 241 -32.53 13.84 -4.95
N LEU A 242 -31.56 13.20 -4.29
CA LEU A 242 -31.14 13.59 -2.95
C LEU A 242 -30.57 15.03 -2.91
N VAL A 243 -29.82 15.44 -3.92
CA VAL A 243 -29.32 16.82 -4.04
C VAL A 243 -30.46 17.83 -4.14
N LYS A 244 -31.53 17.52 -4.91
CA LYS A 244 -32.72 18.38 -4.99
C LYS A 244 -33.47 18.48 -3.66
N GLU A 245 -33.57 17.37 -2.95
CA GLU A 245 -34.25 17.29 -1.64
C GLU A 245 -33.49 17.98 -0.52
N SER A 246 -32.15 18.04 -0.63
CA SER A 246 -31.26 18.63 0.40
C SER A 246 -31.39 20.14 0.56
N ALA A 247 -32.13 20.83 -0.31
CA ALA A 247 -32.36 22.26 -0.29
C ALA A 247 -31.05 23.11 -0.19
N GLY A 248 -29.95 22.61 -0.76
CA GLY A 248 -28.64 23.28 -0.76
C GLY A 248 -27.78 22.97 0.46
N ALA A 249 -28.18 22.05 1.32
CA ALA A 249 -27.30 21.57 2.39
C ALA A 249 -26.07 20.86 1.79
N ARG A 250 -24.93 20.97 2.45
CA ARG A 250 -23.72 20.24 2.11
C ARG A 250 -23.94 18.75 2.34
N LEU A 251 -23.67 17.95 1.29
CA LEU A 251 -23.78 16.50 1.35
C LEU A 251 -22.40 15.84 1.40
N TRP A 252 -22.35 14.69 2.07
CA TRP A 252 -21.15 13.88 2.27
C TRP A 252 -21.38 12.49 1.73
N VAL A 253 -20.41 11.98 0.99
CA VAL A 253 -20.34 10.57 0.58
C VAL A 253 -19.52 9.82 1.60
N ASN A 254 -20.15 8.89 2.29
CA ASN A 254 -19.54 8.05 3.31
C ASN A 254 -19.14 6.70 2.70
N PHE A 255 -18.05 6.14 3.19
CA PHE A 255 -17.48 4.88 2.74
C PHE A 255 -17.18 3.99 3.92
N GLN A 256 -17.46 2.68 3.80
CA GLN A 256 -17.17 1.69 4.83
C GLN A 256 -16.52 0.46 4.21
N GLY A 257 -15.42 0.01 4.85
CA GLY A 257 -14.78 -1.28 4.56
C GLY A 257 -15.49 -2.46 5.21
N SER A 258 -15.15 -3.67 4.77
CA SER A 258 -15.71 -4.90 5.32
C SER A 258 -14.96 -5.41 6.55
N GLU A 259 -13.78 -4.88 6.83
CA GLU A 259 -12.95 -5.31 7.97
C GLU A 259 -13.59 -4.99 9.32
N GLU A 260 -13.41 -5.91 10.28
CA GLU A 260 -13.81 -5.72 11.67
C GLU A 260 -12.60 -5.29 12.51
N LEU A 261 -12.68 -4.11 13.11
CA LEU A 261 -11.61 -3.51 13.88
C LEU A 261 -12.06 -3.25 15.32
N SER A 262 -11.10 -2.90 16.20
CA SER A 262 -11.38 -2.68 17.64
C SER A 262 -12.38 -1.58 17.92
N GLU A 263 -12.39 -0.54 17.09
CA GLU A 263 -13.26 0.64 17.23
C GLU A 263 -14.40 0.66 16.19
N GLY A 264 -14.79 -0.50 15.68
CA GLY A 264 -15.79 -0.63 14.64
C GLY A 264 -15.19 -0.79 13.24
N LYS A 265 -15.97 -0.54 12.22
CA LYS A 265 -15.51 -0.62 10.83
C LYS A 265 -14.67 0.58 10.43
N TYR A 266 -13.78 0.37 9.44
CA TYR A 266 -13.04 1.50 8.89
C TYR A 266 -13.96 2.33 8.00
N GLU A 267 -14.19 3.56 8.42
CA GLU A 267 -15.05 4.50 7.70
C GLU A 267 -14.35 5.84 7.48
N THR A 268 -14.75 6.51 6.42
CA THR A 268 -14.39 7.91 6.13
C THR A 268 -15.42 8.53 5.20
N CYS A 269 -15.36 9.83 5.00
CA CYS A 269 -16.22 10.51 4.03
C CYS A 269 -15.46 11.53 3.19
N LEU A 270 -16.08 11.90 2.08
CA LEU A 270 -15.67 13.00 1.20
C LEU A 270 -16.88 13.89 0.90
N PRO A 271 -16.68 15.19 0.65
CA PRO A 271 -17.75 16.05 0.16
C PRO A 271 -18.31 15.54 -1.16
N LEU A 272 -19.64 15.56 -1.32
CA LEU A 272 -20.29 15.08 -2.53
C LEU A 272 -19.88 15.88 -3.77
N ASP A 273 -19.74 17.19 -3.65
CA ASP A 273 -19.29 18.08 -4.72
C ASP A 273 -17.89 17.67 -5.24
N TYR A 274 -16.97 17.29 -4.33
CA TYR A 274 -15.65 16.76 -4.71
C TYR A 274 -15.76 15.47 -5.50
N VAL A 275 -16.57 14.52 -5.03
CA VAL A 275 -16.75 13.20 -5.66
C VAL A 275 -17.42 13.31 -7.02
N MET A 276 -18.38 14.25 -7.16
CA MET A 276 -19.13 14.44 -8.40
C MET A 276 -18.37 15.23 -9.46
N ASP A 277 -17.27 15.91 -9.10
CA ASP A 277 -16.41 16.58 -10.07
C ASP A 277 -15.64 15.54 -10.88
N PRO A 278 -15.89 15.44 -12.21
CA PRO A 278 -15.20 14.46 -13.06
C PRO A 278 -13.69 14.72 -13.16
N LEU A 279 -13.23 15.87 -12.69
CA LEU A 279 -11.83 16.26 -12.71
C LEU A 279 -11.02 15.58 -11.58
N ASN A 280 -11.68 15.07 -10.57
CA ASN A 280 -11.05 14.44 -9.42
C ASN A 280 -10.81 12.94 -9.59
N ASP A 281 -11.38 12.31 -10.64
CA ASP A 281 -11.17 10.91 -11.00
C ASP A 281 -11.30 9.92 -9.80
N VAL A 282 -12.28 10.14 -8.93
CA VAL A 282 -12.53 9.24 -7.81
C VAL A 282 -13.04 7.90 -8.33
N LEU A 283 -12.32 6.80 -8.01
CA LEU A 283 -12.57 5.48 -8.57
C LEU A 283 -13.04 4.46 -7.53
N LEU A 284 -13.85 3.53 -8.00
CA LEU A 284 -14.03 2.21 -7.39
C LEU A 284 -13.14 1.23 -8.16
N ALA A 285 -11.96 0.94 -7.63
CA ALA A 285 -10.96 0.14 -8.31
C ALA A 285 -11.07 -1.33 -7.94
N TYR A 286 -10.93 -2.21 -8.93
CA TYR A 286 -10.92 -3.66 -8.81
C TYR A 286 -9.65 -4.32 -9.38
N GLU A 287 -8.79 -3.56 -10.09
CA GLU A 287 -7.47 -4.00 -10.54
C GLU A 287 -6.37 -3.00 -10.11
N MET A 288 -5.17 -3.54 -9.91
CA MET A 288 -3.93 -2.80 -9.63
C MET A 288 -2.82 -3.35 -10.52
N ASN A 289 -2.20 -2.48 -11.35
CA ASN A 289 -1.17 -2.87 -12.32
C ASN A 289 -1.63 -4.02 -13.23
N ASP A 290 -2.82 -3.86 -13.84
CA ASP A 290 -3.46 -4.79 -14.78
C ASP A 290 -3.75 -6.20 -14.23
N CYS A 291 -3.75 -6.35 -12.91
CA CYS A 291 -4.13 -7.58 -12.21
C CYS A 291 -5.26 -7.29 -11.20
N PRO A 292 -6.10 -8.29 -10.84
CA PRO A 292 -6.99 -8.13 -9.71
C PRO A 292 -6.24 -7.64 -8.47
N LEU A 293 -6.90 -6.88 -7.61
CA LEU A 293 -6.27 -6.33 -6.41
C LEU A 293 -5.63 -7.43 -5.55
N PRO A 294 -4.41 -7.24 -5.02
CA PRO A 294 -3.90 -8.11 -3.96
C PRO A 294 -4.76 -7.99 -2.68
N PRO A 295 -4.80 -9.04 -1.83
CA PRO A 295 -5.57 -9.02 -0.58
C PRO A 295 -5.25 -7.82 0.31
N ASP A 296 -3.98 -7.55 0.57
CA ASP A 296 -3.51 -6.42 1.38
C ASP A 296 -3.84 -5.04 0.78
N HIS A 297 -4.15 -4.99 -0.52
CA HIS A 297 -4.47 -3.76 -1.25
C HIS A 297 -5.97 -3.56 -1.47
N GLY A 298 -6.83 -4.41 -0.88
CA GLY A 298 -8.28 -4.19 -0.84
C GLY A 298 -9.10 -5.04 -1.79
N TYR A 299 -8.62 -6.25 -2.18
CA TYR A 299 -9.40 -7.20 -2.99
C TYR A 299 -10.78 -7.47 -2.36
N PRO A 300 -11.88 -7.53 -3.13
CA PRO A 300 -11.92 -7.36 -4.58
C PRO A 300 -12.22 -5.93 -5.04
N LEU A 301 -12.52 -5.00 -4.11
CA LEU A 301 -12.94 -3.63 -4.43
C LEU A 301 -12.39 -2.63 -3.41
N ARG A 302 -11.86 -1.53 -3.90
CA ARG A 302 -11.41 -0.42 -3.05
C ARG A 302 -11.74 0.94 -3.62
N LEU A 303 -11.78 1.93 -2.74
CA LEU A 303 -11.82 3.34 -3.10
C LEU A 303 -10.43 3.85 -3.49
N VAL A 304 -10.35 4.65 -4.55
CA VAL A 304 -9.16 5.39 -4.99
C VAL A 304 -9.51 6.86 -5.11
N VAL A 305 -8.78 7.72 -4.40
CA VAL A 305 -9.01 9.17 -4.36
C VAL A 305 -7.72 9.88 -4.75
N PRO A 306 -7.51 10.19 -6.04
CA PRO A 306 -6.26 10.77 -6.51
C PRO A 306 -5.87 12.04 -5.76
N GLY A 307 -4.61 12.13 -5.32
CA GLY A 307 -4.07 13.28 -4.59
C GLY A 307 -4.33 13.29 -3.09
N PHE A 308 -5.15 12.36 -2.56
CA PHE A 308 -5.43 12.27 -1.13
C PHE A 308 -4.56 11.21 -0.45
N VAL A 309 -4.38 11.38 0.86
CA VAL A 309 -3.65 10.41 1.70
C VAL A 309 -4.37 9.06 1.75
N GLY A 310 -3.58 7.99 1.96
CA GLY A 310 -4.10 6.62 1.97
C GLY A 310 -5.21 6.35 2.99
N GLY A 311 -5.28 7.12 4.06
CA GLY A 311 -6.36 7.07 5.04
C GLY A 311 -7.75 7.42 4.49
N ARG A 312 -7.81 8.05 3.31
CA ARG A 312 -9.08 8.34 2.61
C ARG A 312 -9.43 7.31 1.54
N TRP A 313 -8.59 6.31 1.33
CA TRP A 313 -8.76 5.27 0.32
C TRP A 313 -9.21 3.95 0.97
N VAL A 314 -10.51 3.81 1.28
CA VAL A 314 -11.06 2.63 1.93
C VAL A 314 -10.80 1.37 1.11
N LYS A 315 -10.20 0.36 1.74
CA LYS A 315 -9.99 -0.98 1.20
C LYS A 315 -11.20 -1.87 1.51
N TRP A 316 -11.34 -2.97 0.73
CA TRP A 316 -12.43 -3.93 0.98
C TRP A 316 -13.80 -3.24 1.07
N LEU A 317 -14.03 -2.31 0.15
CA LEU A 317 -15.16 -1.40 0.19
C LEU A 317 -16.48 -2.17 0.09
N GLN A 318 -17.33 -2.02 1.09
CA GLN A 318 -18.61 -2.73 1.21
C GLN A 318 -19.82 -1.81 1.09
N SER A 319 -19.76 -0.60 1.63
CA SER A 319 -20.92 0.29 1.66
C SER A 319 -20.55 1.73 1.32
N ILE A 320 -21.46 2.40 0.59
CA ILE A 320 -21.41 3.83 0.25
C ILE A 320 -22.78 4.43 0.57
N TRP A 321 -22.83 5.53 1.32
CA TRP A 321 -24.08 6.25 1.53
C TRP A 321 -23.86 7.77 1.55
N VAL A 322 -24.91 8.52 1.16
CA VAL A 322 -24.86 9.97 1.11
C VAL A 322 -25.76 10.56 2.18
N THR A 323 -25.22 11.50 2.97
CA THR A 323 -25.94 12.18 4.05
C THR A 323 -25.60 13.66 4.11
N ASP A 324 -26.35 14.42 4.90
CA ASP A 324 -26.11 15.83 5.21
C ASP A 324 -25.14 16.04 6.39
N ARG A 325 -24.56 14.95 6.94
CA ARG A 325 -23.60 14.97 8.04
C ARG A 325 -22.28 14.34 7.63
N GLU A 326 -21.20 14.97 8.12
CA GLU A 326 -19.87 14.37 8.06
C GLU A 326 -19.84 13.07 8.86
N ASN A 327 -19.00 12.11 8.45
CA ASN A 327 -18.82 10.85 9.16
C ASN A 327 -18.25 11.10 10.56
N ASP A 328 -18.81 10.48 11.57
CA ASP A 328 -18.42 10.60 12.98
C ASP A 328 -17.75 9.33 13.54
N SER A 329 -17.40 8.37 12.67
CA SER A 329 -16.73 7.15 13.10
C SER A 329 -15.35 7.41 13.69
N HIS A 330 -14.89 6.50 14.56
CA HIS A 330 -13.61 6.60 15.24
C HIS A 330 -12.44 6.86 14.28
N TYR A 331 -12.36 6.07 13.20
CA TYR A 331 -11.24 6.17 12.25
C TYR A 331 -11.28 7.45 11.42
N HIS A 332 -12.46 8.02 11.17
CA HIS A 332 -12.56 9.31 10.50
C HIS A 332 -12.14 10.47 11.40
N ILE A 333 -12.55 10.43 12.68
CA ILE A 333 -12.32 11.52 13.64
C ILE A 333 -10.93 11.48 14.26
N TYR A 334 -10.41 10.29 14.62
CA TYR A 334 -9.19 10.19 15.44
C TYR A 334 -7.97 9.71 14.67
N ASP A 335 -8.14 9.09 13.51
CA ASP A 335 -7.06 8.76 12.59
C ASP A 335 -6.91 9.83 11.51
N ASN A 336 -5.72 9.92 10.91
CA ASN A 336 -5.42 10.87 9.83
C ASN A 336 -5.76 12.32 10.21
N ARG A 337 -5.30 12.74 11.38
CA ARG A 337 -5.42 14.10 11.92
C ARG A 337 -4.07 14.64 12.36
N VAL A 338 -3.84 15.93 12.15
CA VAL A 338 -2.68 16.66 12.70
C VAL A 338 -3.20 17.73 13.65
N VAL A 339 -3.12 17.42 14.92
CA VAL A 339 -3.55 18.36 15.99
C VAL A 339 -2.38 19.23 16.46
N PRO A 340 -2.64 20.46 16.91
CA PRO A 340 -1.61 21.34 17.47
C PRO A 340 -0.88 20.71 18.65
N SER A 341 0.39 21.06 18.81
CA SER A 341 1.28 20.42 19.77
C SER A 341 0.92 20.67 21.25
N PHE A 342 0.06 21.61 21.54
CA PHE A 342 -0.46 21.86 22.89
C PHE A 342 -1.56 20.86 23.29
N VAL A 343 -2.20 20.19 22.36
CA VAL A 343 -3.17 19.13 22.61
C VAL A 343 -2.41 17.87 23.04
N GLN A 344 -2.37 17.62 24.35
CA GLN A 344 -1.65 16.46 24.91
C GLN A 344 -2.56 15.25 25.06
N ASP A 345 -3.83 15.47 25.31
CA ASP A 345 -4.84 14.47 25.56
C ASP A 345 -6.06 14.71 24.67
N ARG A 346 -6.50 13.67 23.97
CA ARG A 346 -7.68 13.74 23.10
C ARG A 346 -8.99 13.85 23.89
N GLU A 347 -9.03 13.38 25.13
CA GLU A 347 -10.19 13.44 26.02
C GLU A 347 -10.33 14.79 26.74
N SER A 348 -9.33 15.69 26.58
CA SER A 348 -9.42 17.05 27.05
C SER A 348 -10.37 17.90 26.22
N GLU A 349 -10.90 19.00 26.75
CA GLU A 349 -11.71 19.96 26.01
C GLU A 349 -11.00 20.45 24.73
N ALA A 350 -9.70 20.75 24.82
CA ALA A 350 -8.89 21.11 23.65
C ALA A 350 -8.77 19.96 22.65
N GLY A 351 -8.69 18.71 23.13
CA GLY A 351 -8.68 17.52 22.31
C GLY A 351 -9.97 17.35 21.55
N ASP A 352 -11.10 17.38 22.25
CA ASP A 352 -12.42 17.24 21.65
C ASP A 352 -12.63 18.27 20.53
N ILE A 353 -12.37 19.55 20.80
CA ILE A 353 -12.49 20.63 19.81
C ILE A 353 -11.58 20.37 18.61
N MET A 354 -10.31 20.07 18.84
CA MET A 354 -9.33 20.00 17.75
C MET A 354 -9.45 18.73 16.90
N TYR A 355 -9.83 17.59 17.45
CA TYR A 355 -10.07 16.39 16.67
C TYR A 355 -11.30 16.51 15.77
N HIS A 356 -12.30 17.31 16.14
CA HIS A 356 -13.48 17.58 15.32
C HIS A 356 -13.30 18.78 14.38
N HIS A 357 -12.23 19.56 14.55
CA HIS A 357 -12.04 20.75 13.72
C HIS A 357 -11.57 20.36 12.29
N PRO A 358 -12.21 20.87 11.23
CA PRO A 358 -11.90 20.50 9.84
C PRO A 358 -10.44 20.73 9.45
N SER A 359 -9.78 21.77 10.00
CA SER A 359 -8.38 22.10 9.65
C SER A 359 -7.35 21.09 10.12
N THR A 360 -7.72 20.14 10.98
CA THR A 360 -6.80 19.09 11.46
C THR A 360 -6.87 17.83 10.63
N ALA A 361 -7.89 17.70 9.79
CA ALA A 361 -8.07 16.52 8.93
C ALA A 361 -6.99 16.47 7.84
N CYS A 362 -6.30 15.32 7.75
CA CYS A 362 -5.41 15.05 6.64
C CYS A 362 -6.24 14.55 5.45
N MET A 363 -6.33 15.37 4.43
CA MET A 363 -7.05 15.07 3.19
C MET A 363 -6.05 14.85 2.06
N GLU A 364 -5.40 15.89 1.61
CA GLU A 364 -4.44 15.83 0.51
C GLU A 364 -3.06 15.34 0.97
N GLN A 365 -2.34 14.69 0.07
CA GLN A 365 -0.95 14.34 0.30
C GLN A 365 -0.11 15.62 0.38
N MET A 366 0.85 15.62 1.28
CA MET A 366 1.76 16.75 1.49
C MET A 366 2.96 16.67 0.54
N LEU A 367 3.51 17.85 0.21
CA LEU A 367 4.78 17.93 -0.52
C LEU A 367 5.87 17.13 0.19
N ASN A 368 6.52 16.24 -0.55
CA ASN A 368 7.53 15.36 -0.02
C ASN A 368 8.68 15.18 -1.01
N SER A 369 9.89 15.00 -0.48
CA SER A 369 11.08 14.65 -1.28
C SER A 369 12.03 13.80 -0.47
N VAL A 370 12.73 12.90 -1.14
CA VAL A 370 13.69 12.01 -0.48
C VAL A 370 14.87 11.70 -1.38
N ILE A 371 16.06 11.60 -0.79
CA ILE A 371 17.25 11.05 -1.44
C ILE A 371 17.30 9.56 -1.13
N ALA A 372 17.27 8.72 -2.16
CA ALA A 372 17.37 7.28 -2.04
C ALA A 372 18.77 6.73 -2.34
N ARG A 373 19.54 7.46 -3.13
CA ARG A 373 20.96 7.18 -3.38
C ARG A 373 21.80 8.45 -3.21
N PRO A 374 22.92 8.42 -2.46
CA PRO A 374 23.48 7.22 -1.81
C PRO A 374 22.53 6.63 -0.78
N ALA A 375 22.52 5.30 -0.69
CA ALA A 375 21.77 4.58 0.33
C ALA A 375 22.42 4.81 1.70
N GLN A 376 21.62 4.65 2.76
CA GLN A 376 22.18 4.74 4.12
C GLN A 376 23.27 3.66 4.32
N GLY A 377 24.46 4.08 4.72
CA GLY A 377 25.60 3.18 4.92
C GLY A 377 26.28 2.70 3.63
N GLU A 378 25.92 3.22 2.48
CA GLU A 378 26.59 2.94 1.21
C GLU A 378 28.07 3.36 1.29
N LYS A 379 28.96 2.45 0.92
CA LYS A 379 30.40 2.69 0.91
C LYS A 379 30.85 3.02 -0.52
N LEU A 380 31.41 4.20 -0.71
CA LEU A 380 31.96 4.64 -1.98
C LEU A 380 33.48 4.50 -1.99
N SER A 381 33.99 3.84 -3.03
CA SER A 381 35.44 3.72 -3.20
C SER A 381 36.04 5.03 -3.70
N LEU A 382 36.97 5.62 -2.94
CA LEU A 382 37.68 6.85 -3.37
C LEU A 382 38.49 6.63 -4.65
N SER A 383 38.95 5.42 -4.94
CA SER A 383 39.66 5.10 -6.18
C SER A 383 38.73 5.15 -7.40
N GLU A 384 37.47 4.75 -7.26
CA GLU A 384 36.47 4.85 -8.32
C GLU A 384 36.04 6.30 -8.55
N LEU A 385 35.93 7.09 -7.48
CA LEU A 385 35.58 8.52 -7.56
C LEU A 385 36.71 9.38 -8.15
N LYS A 386 37.97 8.98 -7.98
CA LYS A 386 39.14 9.67 -8.58
C LYS A 386 39.32 9.39 -10.08
N GLY A 387 38.61 8.42 -10.62
CA GLY A 387 38.70 7.96 -12.02
C GLY A 387 37.67 8.58 -12.97
N GLU A 388 37.31 9.84 -12.83
CA GLU A 388 36.34 10.56 -13.70
C GLU A 388 34.90 9.99 -13.68
N LYS A 389 34.55 9.16 -12.72
CA LYS A 389 33.16 8.67 -12.55
C LYS A 389 32.44 9.52 -11.52
N ASP A 390 31.55 10.36 -12.00
CA ASP A 390 30.66 11.13 -11.14
C ASP A 390 29.70 10.18 -10.40
N TYR A 391 29.51 10.41 -9.10
CA TYR A 391 28.46 9.73 -8.34
C TYR A 391 27.11 10.43 -8.56
N ARG A 392 26.09 9.67 -8.99
CA ARG A 392 24.74 10.20 -9.18
C ARG A 392 23.94 10.13 -7.89
N ILE A 393 23.62 11.27 -7.32
CA ILE A 393 22.62 11.38 -6.26
C ILE A 393 21.24 11.23 -6.90
N ARG A 394 20.43 10.29 -6.42
CA ARG A 394 19.09 9.99 -6.97
C ARG A 394 18.05 10.01 -5.88
N GLY A 395 16.88 10.47 -6.21
CA GLY A 395 15.75 10.53 -5.30
C GLY A 395 14.47 10.77 -6.05
N TYR A 396 13.38 10.98 -5.31
CA TYR A 396 12.09 11.35 -5.87
C TYR A 396 11.42 12.43 -5.02
N ALA A 397 10.45 13.10 -5.62
CA ALA A 397 9.59 14.06 -4.95
C ALA A 397 8.17 13.92 -5.45
N TYR A 398 7.19 14.19 -4.59
CA TYR A 398 5.77 14.15 -4.93
C TYR A 398 4.99 15.21 -4.13
N ASN A 399 3.78 15.52 -4.60
CA ASN A 399 2.81 16.38 -3.93
C ASN A 399 1.39 15.82 -4.14
N GLY A 400 0.42 16.34 -3.39
CA GLY A 400 -0.98 16.00 -3.49
C GLY A 400 -1.84 17.12 -4.05
N GLY A 401 -3.18 16.92 -4.04
CA GLY A 401 -4.13 17.94 -4.45
C GLY A 401 -4.03 18.40 -5.91
N GLY A 402 -3.31 17.64 -6.78
CA GLY A 402 -3.03 18.04 -8.15
C GLY A 402 -1.98 19.15 -8.29
N ASN A 403 -1.27 19.50 -7.22
CA ASN A 403 -0.23 20.52 -7.23
C ASN A 403 1.06 20.00 -7.86
N GLU A 404 1.64 20.83 -8.70
CA GLU A 404 2.91 20.56 -9.38
C GLU A 404 4.12 20.81 -8.50
N ILE A 405 5.16 19.96 -8.63
CA ILE A 405 6.50 20.25 -8.11
C ILE A 405 7.23 21.12 -9.13
N GLN A 406 7.43 22.39 -8.83
CA GLN A 406 8.01 23.32 -9.77
C GLN A 406 9.52 23.15 -9.92
N ARG A 407 10.22 22.79 -8.81
CA ARG A 407 11.68 22.58 -8.80
C ARG A 407 12.09 21.60 -7.71
N VAL A 408 13.22 20.94 -7.95
CA VAL A 408 13.94 20.14 -6.96
C VAL A 408 15.36 20.67 -6.84
N GLU A 409 15.81 20.88 -5.62
CA GLU A 409 17.15 21.39 -5.33
C GLU A 409 17.82 20.52 -4.27
N ILE A 410 19.14 20.42 -4.32
CA ILE A 410 19.97 19.74 -3.34
C ILE A 410 21.01 20.68 -2.76
N SER A 411 21.27 20.55 -1.47
CA SER A 411 22.37 21.21 -0.79
C SER A 411 23.41 20.18 -0.37
N LEU A 412 24.69 20.47 -0.63
CA LEU A 412 25.83 19.65 -0.24
C LEU A 412 26.62 20.25 0.95
N ASP A 413 26.19 21.42 1.43
CA ASP A 413 26.88 22.22 2.44
C ASP A 413 26.02 22.57 3.65
N GLY A 414 25.04 21.73 3.96
CA GLY A 414 24.15 21.94 5.10
C GLY A 414 23.12 23.05 4.90
N GLY A 415 22.74 23.36 3.67
CA GLY A 415 21.71 24.35 3.33
C GLY A 415 22.24 25.75 3.09
N GLN A 416 23.59 25.93 2.99
CA GLN A 416 24.18 27.24 2.70
C GLN A 416 24.07 27.60 1.22
N SER A 417 24.17 26.61 0.33
CA SER A 417 23.90 26.76 -1.09
C SER A 417 23.04 25.65 -1.63
N TRP A 418 22.37 25.91 -2.74
CA TRP A 418 21.41 24.97 -3.34
C TRP A 418 21.69 24.83 -4.83
N LEU A 419 21.71 23.58 -5.31
CA LEU A 419 21.95 23.21 -6.70
C LEU A 419 20.68 22.62 -7.29
N TYR A 420 20.36 23.01 -8.51
CA TYR A 420 19.25 22.45 -9.27
C TYR A 420 19.50 20.99 -9.60
N CYS A 421 18.50 20.14 -9.34
CA CYS A 421 18.48 18.76 -9.79
C CYS A 421 17.94 18.68 -11.22
N ILE A 422 18.63 17.90 -12.06
CA ILE A 422 18.09 17.48 -13.36
C ILE A 422 16.96 16.50 -13.09
N ARG A 423 15.80 16.76 -13.67
CA ARG A 423 14.66 15.89 -13.61
C ARG A 423 14.58 15.10 -14.92
N GLU A 424 14.86 13.80 -14.84
CA GLU A 424 14.78 12.89 -15.97
C GLU A 424 13.45 12.12 -15.92
N VAL A 425 12.70 12.14 -17.01
CA VAL A 425 11.58 11.25 -17.23
C VAL A 425 12.13 10.00 -17.90
N SER A 426 12.10 8.87 -17.24
CA SER A 426 12.43 7.60 -17.87
C SER A 426 11.35 7.25 -18.89
N THR A 427 11.65 7.50 -20.17
CA THR A 427 10.75 7.14 -21.28
C THR A 427 10.85 5.66 -21.63
N HIS A 428 11.79 4.91 -21.05
CA HIS A 428 12.07 3.53 -21.40
C HIS A 428 11.03 2.53 -20.87
N ASP A 429 10.36 2.84 -19.76
CA ASP A 429 9.38 1.91 -19.16
C ASP A 429 7.95 2.09 -19.71
N LEU A 430 7.74 3.08 -20.57
CA LEU A 430 6.43 3.32 -21.17
C LEU A 430 6.20 2.57 -22.48
N SER A 431 7.20 1.87 -23.02
CA SER A 431 7.10 1.14 -24.30
C SER A 431 6.25 -0.13 -24.23
N GLY A 432 5.95 -0.63 -23.03
CA GLY A 432 5.04 -1.76 -22.77
C GLY A 432 3.62 -1.36 -22.41
N LEU A 433 3.32 -0.07 -22.31
CA LEU A 433 2.02 0.42 -21.91
C LEU A 433 1.11 0.61 -23.14
N HIS A 434 -0.12 0.16 -23.00
CA HIS A 434 -1.23 0.16 -23.96
C HIS A 434 -1.30 1.43 -24.83
N PRO A 435 -1.76 1.34 -26.12
CA PRO A 435 -1.65 2.37 -27.15
C PRO A 435 -2.43 3.68 -26.94
N LEU A 436 -2.89 3.98 -25.75
CA LEU A 436 -3.53 5.26 -25.44
C LEU A 436 -2.54 6.41 -25.16
N THR A 437 -1.24 6.14 -25.07
CA THR A 437 -0.21 7.17 -24.96
C THR A 437 0.39 7.46 -26.33
N ARG A 438 -0.13 8.43 -27.07
CA ARG A 438 0.58 8.98 -28.22
C ARG A 438 1.86 9.68 -27.75
N PRO A 439 3.00 9.46 -28.44
CA PRO A 439 4.23 10.16 -28.10
C PRO A 439 4.06 11.68 -28.28
N VAL A 440 4.55 12.43 -27.31
CA VAL A 440 4.67 13.88 -27.38
C VAL A 440 5.72 14.21 -28.45
N PRO A 441 5.49 15.19 -29.35
CA PRO A 441 6.48 15.57 -30.36
C PRO A 441 7.79 16.01 -29.71
N ARG A 442 8.92 15.54 -30.25
CA ARG A 442 10.26 15.99 -29.85
C ARG A 442 10.36 17.50 -30.06
N GLY A 443 10.54 18.26 -29.01
CA GLY A 443 10.75 19.70 -29.09
C GLY A 443 10.37 20.51 -27.86
N SER A 444 9.69 19.94 -26.85
CA SER A 444 9.43 20.62 -25.59
C SER A 444 10.31 20.07 -24.49
N HIS A 445 11.00 20.92 -23.77
CA HIS A 445 11.79 20.59 -22.59
C HIS A 445 10.84 20.10 -21.50
N THR A 446 10.61 18.78 -21.46
CA THR A 446 9.71 18.13 -20.53
C THR A 446 10.50 17.68 -19.31
N THR A 447 10.09 18.09 -18.16
CA THR A 447 10.80 17.87 -16.89
C THR A 447 10.15 16.70 -16.11
N GLN A 448 10.90 16.05 -15.24
CA GLN A 448 10.50 14.91 -14.38
C GLN A 448 9.29 15.19 -13.47
N GLN A 449 8.94 16.45 -13.31
CA GLN A 449 7.68 16.95 -12.78
C GLN A 449 6.47 16.31 -13.46
N GLU A 450 6.58 16.03 -14.75
CA GLU A 450 5.49 15.46 -15.56
C GLU A 450 5.25 13.98 -15.30
N ILE A 451 6.13 13.27 -14.58
CA ILE A 451 5.89 11.86 -14.21
C ILE A 451 4.95 11.77 -13.01
N LEU A 452 5.13 12.61 -12.03
CA LEU A 452 4.18 12.72 -10.91
C LEU A 452 2.89 13.43 -11.34
N ASP A 453 3.00 14.29 -12.36
CA ASP A 453 1.86 14.93 -13.04
C ASP A 453 1.32 14.13 -14.23
N MET A 454 1.88 12.99 -14.57
CA MET A 454 1.26 12.14 -15.61
C MET A 454 -0.13 11.68 -15.19
N ALA A 455 -0.39 11.54 -13.90
CA ALA A 455 -1.75 11.42 -13.40
C ALA A 455 -2.56 12.69 -13.70
N ALA A 456 -2.00 13.88 -13.51
CA ALA A 456 -2.63 15.16 -13.84
C ALA A 456 -2.65 15.43 -15.36
N LEU A 457 -1.64 15.00 -16.10
CA LEU A 457 -1.54 15.18 -17.55
C LEU A 457 -2.37 14.15 -18.34
N ALA A 458 -2.45 12.91 -17.88
CA ALA A 458 -3.42 11.93 -18.35
C ALA A 458 -4.85 12.43 -18.11
N ARG A 459 -5.09 13.10 -17.00
CA ARG A 459 -6.33 13.83 -16.70
C ARG A 459 -6.61 14.92 -17.74
N ARG A 460 -5.68 15.81 -18.04
CA ARG A 460 -5.86 16.87 -19.05
C ARG A 460 -6.12 16.33 -20.46
N ARG A 461 -5.47 15.23 -20.87
CA ARG A 461 -5.62 14.66 -22.23
C ARG A 461 -6.86 13.82 -22.40
N ALA A 462 -7.27 13.05 -21.41
CA ALA A 462 -8.56 12.36 -21.43
C ALA A 462 -9.73 13.34 -21.54
N ARG A 463 -9.62 14.55 -20.99
CA ARG A 463 -10.59 15.63 -21.10
C ARG A 463 -10.69 16.22 -22.51
N HIS A 464 -9.58 16.40 -23.22
CA HIS A 464 -9.59 16.95 -24.58
C HIS A 464 -10.14 15.96 -25.60
N SER A 465 -10.01 14.66 -25.38
CA SER A 465 -10.58 13.64 -26.27
C SER A 465 -12.07 13.41 -26.03
N ALA A 466 -12.58 13.66 -24.83
CA ALA A 466 -14.01 13.57 -24.51
C ALA A 466 -14.82 14.83 -24.91
N ALA A 467 -14.15 15.95 -25.16
CA ALA A 467 -14.76 17.17 -25.64
C ALA A 467 -14.78 17.31 -27.18
N ALA A 468 -14.15 16.35 -27.89
CA ALA A 468 -14.03 16.34 -29.34
C ALA A 468 -14.77 15.18 -30.02
N GLY A 469 -15.63 14.44 -29.26
CA GLY A 469 -16.42 13.32 -29.78
C GLY A 469 -17.94 13.51 -29.54
#